data_dd013274d21a6e9092f898e37bb41632
#
_entry.id   dd013274d21a6e9092f898e37bb41632
#
_cell.length_a   1.000
_cell.length_b   1.000
_cell.length_c   1.000
_cell.angle_alpha   90.00
_cell.angle_beta   90.00
_cell.angle_gamma   90.00
#
_symmetry.space_group_name_H-M   'P 1'
#
loop_
_entity.id
_entity.type
_entity.pdbx_description
1 polymer ?
#
loop_
_entity_poly.entity_id
_entity_poly.type
_entity_poly.pdbx_seq_one_letter_code
_entity_poly.pdbx_strand_id
1 'polypeptide(L)'
;AANAIKTGGDHALLDLSEVTLKATIPLPRRDIMAVGRNYYEHAQEFHDSGFDATSGTTAVPEDPIIFTKATTSVSGPFDPIPSYLDNTHSTDYEGELAVIIGKAGRGILKADAFQYVYGYSTSNDVTARTLQHKHKQWFIGKSLDGYCPMGPVLLTREEAGNPDTFHLKTEVNGKLRQDSSCSALIFNIPTLIETISAGITLLPGDIIVTGTPVGVGIGFDPPKFLVKGDVVKVTIEPIGSIENKVE
;
A
#
# COMPACT_ATOMS: atom_id res chain seq x y z
N ALA A 1 -11.14 6.92 -21.53
CA ALA A 1 -10.07 7.93 -21.43
C ALA A 1 -9.35 8.14 -22.77
N ALA A 2 -8.79 7.10 -23.39
CA ALA A 2 -8.04 7.22 -24.65
C ALA A 2 -8.83 7.85 -25.83
N ASN A 3 -10.15 7.67 -25.88
CA ASN A 3 -10.99 8.31 -26.92
C ASN A 3 -11.31 9.77 -26.62
N ALA A 4 -11.38 10.18 -25.35
CA ALA A 4 -11.58 11.57 -24.96
C ALA A 4 -10.34 12.44 -25.29
N ILE A 5 -9.13 11.87 -25.18
CA ILE A 5 -7.88 12.54 -25.55
C ILE A 5 -7.82 12.79 -27.07
N LYS A 6 -8.35 11.89 -27.89
CA LYS A 6 -8.37 12.02 -29.36
C LYS A 6 -9.38 13.05 -29.89
N THR A 7 -10.36 13.46 -29.09
CA THR A 7 -11.44 14.39 -29.49
C THR A 7 -11.38 15.73 -28.75
N GLY A 8 -10.53 15.85 -27.70
CA GLY A 8 -10.25 17.13 -27.04
C GLY A 8 -9.31 17.99 -27.90
N GLY A 9 -9.65 19.24 -28.11
CA GLY A 9 -8.74 20.18 -28.77
C GLY A 9 -7.43 20.33 -27.97
N ASP A 10 -6.42 20.94 -28.57
CA ASP A 10 -5.05 21.13 -28.03
C ASP A 10 -4.96 21.70 -26.60
N HIS A 11 -6.05 22.27 -26.09
CA HIS A 11 -6.13 22.84 -24.74
C HIS A 11 -6.40 21.85 -23.61
N ALA A 12 -6.61 20.57 -23.91
CA ALA A 12 -6.90 19.54 -22.90
C ALA A 12 -5.69 18.70 -22.50
N LEU A 13 -4.55 18.86 -23.18
CA LEU A 13 -3.33 18.12 -22.93
C LEU A 13 -2.31 19.04 -22.24
N LEU A 14 -1.88 18.61 -21.05
CA LEU A 14 -0.76 19.24 -20.33
C LEU A 14 0.42 18.28 -20.36
N ASP A 15 1.63 18.83 -20.49
CA ASP A 15 2.85 18.04 -20.30
C ASP A 15 2.95 17.64 -18.82
N LEU A 16 3.42 16.41 -18.55
CA LEU A 16 3.62 15.93 -17.17
C LEU A 16 4.62 16.80 -16.40
N SER A 17 5.54 17.47 -17.08
CA SER A 17 6.47 18.42 -16.47
C SER A 17 5.81 19.72 -15.98
N GLU A 18 4.60 20.04 -16.48
CA GLU A 18 3.84 21.24 -16.11
C GLU A 18 2.84 21.01 -14.97
N VAL A 19 2.71 19.75 -14.48
CA VAL A 19 1.75 19.38 -13.45
C VAL A 19 2.44 18.68 -12.28
N THR A 20 1.84 18.78 -11.11
CA THR A 20 2.23 17.99 -9.94
C THR A 20 1.17 16.92 -9.70
N LEU A 21 1.55 15.65 -9.87
CA LEU A 21 0.66 14.54 -9.57
C LEU A 21 0.45 14.45 -8.06
N LYS A 22 -0.80 14.33 -7.64
CA LYS A 22 -1.19 14.07 -6.27
C LYS A 22 -1.53 12.60 -6.10
N ALA A 23 -1.71 12.16 -4.84
CA ALA A 23 -2.23 10.82 -4.59
C ALA A 23 -3.54 10.59 -5.36
N THR A 24 -3.80 9.36 -5.75
CA THR A 24 -5.00 8.97 -6.49
C THR A 24 -6.30 9.34 -5.76
N ILE A 25 -6.26 9.34 -4.42
CA ILE A 25 -7.30 9.89 -3.53
C ILE A 25 -6.56 10.74 -2.48
N PRO A 26 -6.34 12.05 -2.72
CA PRO A 26 -5.50 12.89 -1.84
C PRO A 26 -6.06 13.07 -0.43
N LEU A 27 -7.37 13.02 -0.29
CA LEU A 27 -8.09 13.15 0.99
C LEU A 27 -9.10 12.02 1.12
N PRO A 28 -8.69 10.84 1.57
CA PRO A 28 -9.60 9.75 1.81
C PRO A 28 -10.67 10.15 2.83
N ARG A 29 -11.88 9.70 2.62
CA ARG A 29 -13.01 10.00 3.50
C ARG A 29 -12.90 9.35 4.88
N ARG A 30 -12.20 8.22 4.95
CA ARG A 30 -11.95 7.43 6.16
C ARG A 30 -10.49 6.97 6.16
N ASP A 31 -10.03 6.50 7.31
CA ASP A 31 -8.73 5.87 7.44
C ASP A 31 -8.55 4.73 6.43
N ILE A 32 -7.33 4.59 5.94
CA ILE A 32 -6.97 3.53 5.01
C ILE A 32 -7.00 2.21 5.79
N MET A 33 -7.73 1.22 5.32
CA MET A 33 -7.67 -0.14 5.83
C MET A 33 -6.42 -0.83 5.30
N ALA A 34 -5.68 -1.48 6.17
CA ALA A 34 -4.42 -2.12 5.82
C ALA A 34 -4.36 -3.54 6.35
N VAL A 35 -3.61 -4.39 5.67
CA VAL A 35 -3.54 -5.83 5.98
C VAL A 35 -2.12 -6.22 6.32
N GLY A 36 -1.92 -6.68 7.56
CA GLY A 36 -0.61 -7.14 8.03
C GLY A 36 -0.33 -8.60 7.70
N ARG A 37 0.95 -8.91 7.45
CA ARG A 37 1.47 -10.28 7.27
C ARG A 37 0.74 -11.10 6.21
N ASN A 38 0.44 -10.50 5.07
CA ASN A 38 -0.38 -11.11 4.02
C ASN A 38 0.42 -11.80 2.91
N TYR A 39 1.72 -12.05 3.12
CA TYR A 39 2.59 -12.88 2.27
C TYR A 39 3.35 -13.84 3.17
N TYR A 40 3.42 -15.12 2.81
CA TYR A 40 4.02 -16.17 3.65
C TYR A 40 5.44 -15.86 4.10
N GLU A 41 6.31 -15.50 3.16
CA GLU A 41 7.71 -15.20 3.44
C GLU A 41 7.87 -13.94 4.29
N HIS A 42 7.05 -12.91 4.05
CA HIS A 42 7.04 -11.68 4.86
C HIS A 42 6.49 -11.95 6.26
N ALA A 43 5.47 -12.78 6.40
CA ALA A 43 4.94 -13.16 7.71
C ALA A 43 6.02 -13.82 8.58
N GLN A 44 6.86 -14.69 7.99
CA GLN A 44 8.00 -15.28 8.66
C GLN A 44 9.10 -14.26 8.96
N GLU A 45 9.48 -13.42 7.96
CA GLU A 45 10.46 -12.34 8.11
C GLU A 45 10.10 -11.40 9.28
N PHE A 46 8.84 -10.97 9.35
CA PHE A 46 8.35 -10.10 10.42
C PHE A 46 8.39 -10.79 11.79
N HIS A 47 7.98 -12.06 11.85
CA HIS A 47 8.03 -12.85 13.08
C HIS A 47 9.46 -12.97 13.62
N ASP A 48 10.42 -13.23 12.75
CA ASP A 48 11.83 -13.45 13.12
C ASP A 48 12.59 -12.13 13.41
N SER A 49 12.06 -11.00 12.97
CA SER A 49 12.70 -9.67 13.08
C SER A 49 12.84 -9.13 14.50
N GLY A 50 12.07 -9.65 15.46
CA GLY A 50 11.97 -9.12 16.82
C GLY A 50 11.08 -7.87 16.96
N PHE A 51 10.49 -7.36 15.88
CA PHE A 51 9.55 -6.24 15.89
C PHE A 51 8.08 -6.67 16.02
N ASP A 52 7.82 -7.98 15.99
CA ASP A 52 6.47 -8.51 16.14
C ASP A 52 6.01 -8.51 17.59
N ALA A 53 5.23 -7.49 17.97
CA ALA A 53 4.64 -7.39 19.31
C ALA A 53 3.27 -8.08 19.41
N THR A 54 2.75 -8.62 18.31
CA THR A 54 1.36 -9.11 18.19
C THR A 54 1.26 -10.59 17.91
N SER A 55 2.34 -11.24 17.45
CA SER A 55 2.31 -12.67 17.18
C SER A 55 2.31 -13.48 18.48
N GLY A 56 1.42 -14.43 18.53
CA GLY A 56 1.57 -15.59 19.39
C GLY A 56 2.73 -16.49 18.90
N THR A 57 2.49 -17.78 18.83
CA THR A 57 3.51 -18.77 18.41
C THR A 57 3.59 -19.00 16.90
N THR A 58 2.71 -18.38 16.10
CA THR A 58 2.62 -18.62 14.66
C THR A 58 2.93 -17.37 13.84
N ALA A 59 3.87 -17.48 12.90
CA ALA A 59 4.20 -16.39 11.98
C ALA A 59 3.04 -16.07 11.02
N VAL A 60 2.40 -17.10 10.47
CA VAL A 60 1.30 -16.98 9.51
C VAL A 60 -0.03 -16.86 10.25
N PRO A 61 -0.80 -15.78 10.05
CA PRO A 61 -2.09 -15.61 10.69
C PRO A 61 -3.15 -16.56 10.11
N GLU A 62 -4.10 -17.00 10.96
CA GLU A 62 -5.25 -17.80 10.51
C GLU A 62 -6.31 -16.94 9.83
N ASP A 63 -6.46 -15.67 10.27
CA ASP A 63 -7.39 -14.68 9.74
C ASP A 63 -6.67 -13.40 9.34
N PRO A 64 -7.22 -12.58 8.43
CA PRO A 64 -6.63 -11.29 8.04
C PRO A 64 -6.44 -10.36 9.24
N ILE A 65 -5.21 -9.90 9.45
CA ILE A 65 -4.89 -8.88 10.46
C ILE A 65 -5.19 -7.51 9.85
N ILE A 66 -6.29 -6.90 10.26
CA ILE A 66 -6.70 -5.59 9.74
C ILE A 66 -6.28 -4.50 10.73
N PHE A 67 -5.60 -3.48 10.21
CA PHE A 67 -5.29 -2.25 10.92
C PHE A 67 -5.62 -1.04 10.03
N THR A 68 -5.38 0.17 10.52
CA THR A 68 -5.64 1.39 9.74
C THR A 68 -4.44 2.33 9.72
N LYS A 69 -4.39 3.17 8.68
CA LYS A 69 -3.53 4.34 8.59
C LYS A 69 -4.40 5.59 8.57
N ALA A 70 -3.97 6.64 9.28
CA ALA A 70 -4.66 7.92 9.29
C ALA A 70 -4.73 8.51 7.87
N THR A 71 -5.79 9.25 7.57
CA THR A 71 -5.97 9.92 6.27
C THR A 71 -4.84 10.91 5.96
N THR A 72 -4.24 11.54 6.98
CA THR A 72 -3.10 12.47 6.83
C THR A 72 -1.80 11.79 6.43
N SER A 73 -1.73 10.46 6.53
CA SER A 73 -0.56 9.71 6.05
C SER A 73 -0.46 9.66 4.53
N VAL A 74 -1.55 9.93 3.80
CA VAL A 74 -1.55 9.88 2.32
C VAL A 74 -0.70 11.00 1.74
N SER A 75 0.18 10.64 0.80
CA SER A 75 1.00 11.55 0.02
C SER A 75 1.03 11.14 -1.45
N GLY A 76 1.48 12.03 -2.31
CA GLY A 76 1.53 11.82 -3.75
C GLY A 76 2.64 10.88 -4.21
N PRO A 77 2.59 10.45 -5.48
CA PRO A 77 3.52 9.45 -6.03
C PRO A 77 4.98 9.92 -6.05
N PHE A 78 5.22 11.25 -5.93
CA PHE A 78 6.54 11.85 -5.95
C PHE A 78 6.77 12.82 -4.78
N ASP A 79 5.84 12.88 -3.81
CA ASP A 79 6.01 13.65 -2.58
C ASP A 79 7.10 12.98 -1.70
N PRO A 80 7.85 13.73 -0.90
CA PRO A 80 8.90 13.16 -0.06
C PRO A 80 8.31 12.31 1.09
N ILE A 81 9.09 11.34 1.57
CA ILE A 81 8.82 10.63 2.82
C ILE A 81 9.48 11.41 3.96
N PRO A 82 8.70 12.00 4.86
CA PRO A 82 9.22 12.85 5.94
C PRO A 82 9.76 12.01 7.11
N SER A 83 10.90 11.33 6.92
CA SER A 83 11.46 10.42 7.94
C SER A 83 11.88 11.12 9.23
N TYR A 84 12.05 12.45 9.19
CA TYR A 84 12.32 13.26 10.38
C TYR A 84 11.17 13.27 11.41
N LEU A 85 9.98 12.84 11.04
CA LEU A 85 8.85 12.63 11.95
C LEU A 85 9.03 11.38 12.82
N ASP A 86 9.84 10.43 12.38
CA ASP A 86 10.22 9.24 13.15
C ASP A 86 11.50 9.52 13.95
N ASN A 87 11.34 9.96 15.18
CA ASN A 87 12.46 10.21 16.10
C ASN A 87 13.20 8.94 16.56
N THR A 88 12.75 7.77 16.13
CA THR A 88 13.38 6.48 16.45
C THR A 88 14.30 5.97 15.33
N HIS A 89 14.35 6.67 14.19
CA HIS A 89 15.19 6.33 13.04
C HIS A 89 15.00 4.89 12.55
N SER A 90 13.75 4.43 12.52
CA SER A 90 13.36 3.09 12.15
C SER A 90 12.38 3.06 10.96
N THR A 91 12.41 4.12 10.16
CA THR A 91 11.54 4.26 8.97
C THR A 91 11.87 3.17 7.95
N ASP A 92 10.87 2.43 7.55
CA ASP A 92 10.96 1.30 6.63
C ASP A 92 9.92 1.42 5.50
N TYR A 93 10.14 0.71 4.40
CA TYR A 93 9.28 0.68 3.22
C TYR A 93 8.49 -0.62 3.16
N GLU A 94 7.29 -0.55 2.61
CA GLU A 94 6.43 -1.70 2.31
C GLU A 94 5.66 -1.42 1.01
N GLY A 95 6.15 -1.94 -0.13
CA GLY A 95 5.42 -1.86 -1.40
C GLY A 95 4.14 -2.69 -1.34
N GLU A 96 3.00 -2.10 -1.73
CA GLU A 96 1.69 -2.74 -1.63
C GLU A 96 0.76 -2.38 -2.78
N LEU A 97 -0.15 -3.30 -3.10
CA LEU A 97 -1.29 -3.02 -3.96
C LEU A 97 -2.40 -2.33 -3.15
N ALA A 98 -2.86 -1.18 -3.61
CA ALA A 98 -4.03 -0.51 -3.07
C ALA A 98 -5.27 -0.85 -3.91
N VAL A 99 -6.33 -1.33 -3.25
CA VAL A 99 -7.65 -1.63 -3.82
C VAL A 99 -8.60 -0.50 -3.44
N ILE A 100 -9.25 0.11 -4.43
CA ILE A 100 -10.19 1.20 -4.21
C ILE A 100 -11.63 0.69 -4.41
N ILE A 101 -12.47 0.90 -3.40
CA ILE A 101 -13.87 0.51 -3.44
C ILE A 101 -14.68 1.50 -4.29
N GLY A 102 -15.54 0.99 -5.14
CA GLY A 102 -16.38 1.78 -6.05
C GLY A 102 -17.87 1.74 -5.74
N LYS A 103 -18.31 0.78 -4.95
CA LYS A 103 -19.72 0.57 -4.64
C LYS A 103 -19.91 0.33 -3.14
N ALA A 104 -20.91 0.97 -2.53
CA ALA A 104 -21.23 0.73 -1.13
C ALA A 104 -21.77 -0.69 -0.91
N GLY A 105 -21.33 -1.34 0.18
CA GLY A 105 -21.82 -2.67 0.54
C GLY A 105 -21.39 -3.13 1.91
N ARG A 106 -22.17 -4.06 2.48
CA ARG A 106 -21.87 -4.78 3.72
C ARG A 106 -22.30 -6.24 3.55
N GLY A 107 -21.54 -7.17 4.13
CA GLY A 107 -21.80 -8.61 3.95
C GLY A 107 -21.58 -9.06 2.51
N ILE A 108 -20.54 -8.52 1.87
CA ILE A 108 -20.17 -8.84 0.49
C ILE A 108 -19.55 -10.23 0.46
N LEU A 109 -20.11 -11.13 -0.35
CA LEU A 109 -19.55 -12.47 -0.51
C LEU A 109 -18.33 -12.45 -1.43
N LYS A 110 -17.38 -13.37 -1.23
CA LYS A 110 -16.19 -13.52 -2.10
C LYS A 110 -16.51 -13.54 -3.58
N ALA A 111 -17.57 -14.25 -3.96
CA ALA A 111 -17.98 -14.39 -5.36
C ALA A 111 -18.39 -13.06 -6.02
N ASP A 112 -18.83 -12.09 -5.22
CA ASP A 112 -19.28 -10.77 -5.67
C ASP A 112 -18.26 -9.65 -5.45
N ALA A 113 -17.17 -9.93 -4.74
CA ALA A 113 -16.25 -8.92 -4.22
C ALA A 113 -15.74 -7.96 -5.30
N PHE A 114 -15.33 -8.46 -6.46
CA PHE A 114 -14.84 -7.63 -7.56
C PHE A 114 -15.89 -6.68 -8.15
N GLN A 115 -17.18 -6.92 -7.95
CA GLN A 115 -18.23 -5.98 -8.38
C GLN A 115 -18.23 -4.68 -7.54
N TYR A 116 -17.55 -4.68 -6.39
CA TYR A 116 -17.41 -3.54 -5.50
C TYR A 116 -16.09 -2.81 -5.67
N VAL A 117 -15.14 -3.36 -6.43
CA VAL A 117 -13.85 -2.73 -6.71
C VAL A 117 -14.00 -1.75 -7.87
N TYR A 118 -13.57 -0.51 -7.67
CA TYR A 118 -13.44 0.51 -8.72
C TYR A 118 -12.16 0.31 -9.53
N GLY A 119 -11.04 0.07 -8.83
CA GLY A 119 -9.74 -0.06 -9.47
C GLY A 119 -8.61 -0.21 -8.45
N TYR A 120 -7.40 0.03 -8.92
CA TYR A 120 -6.16 -0.27 -8.21
C TYR A 120 -5.17 0.88 -8.32
N SER A 121 -4.29 1.00 -7.33
CA SER A 121 -3.17 1.94 -7.33
C SER A 121 -1.94 1.30 -6.69
N THR A 122 -0.75 1.83 -6.96
CA THR A 122 0.47 1.44 -6.24
C THR A 122 0.54 2.25 -4.94
N SER A 123 0.96 1.61 -3.84
CA SER A 123 1.13 2.26 -2.56
C SER A 123 2.42 1.82 -1.87
N ASN A 124 2.89 2.62 -0.91
CA ASN A 124 3.97 2.27 0.00
C ASN A 124 3.47 2.49 1.44
N ASP A 125 3.29 1.39 2.19
CA ASP A 125 2.89 1.44 3.61
C ASP A 125 4.11 1.73 4.49
N VAL A 126 4.64 2.95 4.39
CA VAL A 126 5.81 3.39 5.16
C VAL A 126 5.55 3.25 6.65
N THR A 127 6.54 2.72 7.36
CA THR A 127 6.41 2.27 8.74
C THR A 127 7.56 2.75 9.62
N ALA A 128 7.26 3.36 10.75
CA ALA A 128 8.23 3.59 11.84
C ALA A 128 8.22 2.36 12.76
N ARG A 129 9.15 1.43 12.55
CA ARG A 129 9.13 0.08 13.17
C ARG A 129 9.18 0.10 14.69
N THR A 130 10.02 0.94 15.25
CA THR A 130 10.14 1.09 16.71
C THR A 130 8.84 1.62 17.32
N LEU A 131 8.17 2.58 16.66
CA LEU A 131 6.87 3.08 17.13
C LEU A 131 5.77 2.01 16.97
N GLN A 132 5.79 1.25 15.86
CA GLN A 132 4.89 0.11 15.64
C GLN A 132 5.00 -0.91 16.78
N HIS A 133 6.22 -1.32 17.14
CA HIS A 133 6.48 -2.28 18.23
C HIS A 133 6.10 -1.68 19.60
N LYS A 134 6.54 -0.46 19.89
CA LYS A 134 6.37 0.21 21.20
C LYS A 134 4.90 0.34 21.60
N HIS A 135 4.06 0.72 20.66
CA HIS A 135 2.64 1.00 20.94
C HIS A 135 1.74 -0.24 20.77
N LYS A 136 2.28 -1.39 20.35
CA LYS A 136 1.58 -2.68 20.15
C LYS A 136 0.48 -2.62 19.09
N GLN A 137 -0.41 -1.61 19.14
CA GLN A 137 -1.32 -1.26 18.05
C GLN A 137 -0.49 -0.50 17.00
N TRP A 138 -0.52 -0.95 15.75
CA TRP A 138 0.38 -0.46 14.70
C TRP A 138 0.09 0.96 14.25
N PHE A 139 -1.08 1.48 14.58
CA PHE A 139 -1.60 2.76 14.09
C PHE A 139 -0.58 3.91 14.16
N ILE A 140 0.09 4.14 15.29
CA ILE A 140 1.04 5.25 15.43
C ILE A 140 2.26 5.05 14.52
N GLY A 141 2.82 3.83 14.46
CA GLY A 141 3.99 3.54 13.61
C GLY A 141 3.67 3.57 12.10
N LYS A 142 2.40 3.44 11.75
CA LYS A 142 1.89 3.38 10.37
C LYS A 142 1.28 4.70 9.87
N SER A 143 1.01 5.66 10.76
CA SER A 143 0.17 6.83 10.47
C SER A 143 0.88 8.18 10.56
N LEU A 144 2.22 8.21 10.57
CA LEU A 144 2.91 9.49 10.48
C LEU A 144 2.50 10.20 9.18
N ASP A 145 2.42 11.51 9.20
CA ASP A 145 2.03 12.29 8.02
C ASP A 145 2.95 11.95 6.84
N GLY A 146 2.38 11.75 5.65
CA GLY A 146 3.13 11.39 4.45
C GLY A 146 3.63 9.93 4.38
N TYR A 147 3.26 9.05 5.31
CA TYR A 147 3.70 7.64 5.36
C TYR A 147 2.85 6.68 4.53
N CYS A 148 2.07 7.20 3.58
CA CYS A 148 1.31 6.38 2.62
C CYS A 148 1.36 7.00 1.21
N PRO A 149 2.54 7.06 0.57
CA PRO A 149 2.63 7.44 -0.84
C PRO A 149 1.73 6.56 -1.70
N MET A 150 0.96 7.17 -2.62
CA MET A 150 0.00 6.47 -3.48
C MET A 150 -0.09 7.09 -4.86
N GLY A 151 -0.10 6.26 -5.88
CA GLY A 151 -0.20 6.66 -7.28
C GLY A 151 0.37 5.61 -8.23
N PRO A 152 0.88 5.98 -9.42
CA PRO A 152 0.77 7.31 -10.02
C PRO A 152 -0.63 7.57 -10.56
N VAL A 153 -1.43 6.50 -10.77
CA VAL A 153 -2.78 6.53 -11.32
C VAL A 153 -3.73 5.65 -10.53
N LEU A 154 -5.01 5.86 -10.72
CA LEU A 154 -6.06 4.91 -10.37
C LEU A 154 -6.45 4.16 -11.65
N LEU A 155 -5.94 2.94 -11.78
CA LEU A 155 -6.25 2.07 -12.92
C LEU A 155 -7.60 1.39 -12.67
N THR A 156 -8.56 1.57 -13.57
CA THR A 156 -9.89 0.97 -13.41
C THR A 156 -9.81 -0.56 -13.48
N ARG A 157 -10.72 -1.23 -12.80
CA ARG A 157 -10.79 -2.70 -12.80
C ARG A 157 -10.91 -3.28 -14.21
N GLU A 158 -11.67 -2.63 -15.09
CA GLU A 158 -11.87 -3.07 -16.46
C GLU A 158 -10.58 -2.97 -17.29
N GLU A 159 -9.78 -1.93 -17.09
CA GLU A 159 -8.48 -1.76 -17.77
C GLU A 159 -7.39 -2.64 -17.16
N ALA A 160 -7.43 -2.82 -15.86
CA ALA A 160 -6.43 -3.58 -15.09
C ALA A 160 -6.51 -5.09 -15.35
N GLY A 161 -7.70 -5.62 -15.59
CA GLY A 161 -7.92 -7.07 -15.73
C GLY A 161 -7.79 -7.82 -14.40
N ASN A 162 -7.16 -9.00 -14.43
CA ASN A 162 -7.01 -9.84 -13.25
C ASN A 162 -5.84 -9.40 -12.37
N PRO A 163 -6.07 -8.94 -11.11
CA PRO A 163 -5.00 -8.50 -10.21
C PRO A 163 -4.03 -9.62 -9.80
N ASP A 164 -4.37 -10.89 -9.95
CA ASP A 164 -3.44 -11.99 -9.69
C ASP A 164 -2.26 -12.02 -10.67
N THR A 165 -2.38 -11.34 -11.82
CA THR A 165 -1.30 -11.19 -12.79
C THR A 165 -0.36 -10.02 -12.49
N PHE A 166 -0.67 -9.20 -11.50
CA PHE A 166 0.15 -8.04 -11.16
C PHE A 166 1.45 -8.46 -10.50
N HIS A 167 2.50 -7.69 -10.78
CA HIS A 167 3.83 -7.93 -10.25
C HIS A 167 4.34 -6.70 -9.54
N LEU A 168 4.69 -6.87 -8.28
CA LEU A 168 5.19 -5.82 -7.39
C LEU A 168 6.70 -5.90 -7.27
N LYS A 169 7.36 -4.74 -7.44
CA LYS A 169 8.78 -4.55 -7.17
C LYS A 169 9.00 -3.32 -6.31
N THR A 170 9.91 -3.42 -5.35
CA THR A 170 10.40 -2.27 -4.60
C THR A 170 11.91 -2.19 -4.70
N GLU A 171 12.41 -1.01 -5.03
CA GLU A 171 13.82 -0.67 -5.11
C GLU A 171 14.15 0.44 -4.12
N VAL A 172 15.31 0.35 -3.48
CA VAL A 172 15.88 1.43 -2.67
C VAL A 172 17.23 1.80 -3.28
N ASN A 173 17.37 3.06 -3.72
CA ASN A 173 18.55 3.56 -4.43
C ASN A 173 18.92 2.68 -5.65
N GLY A 174 17.92 2.25 -6.43
CA GLY A 174 18.06 1.38 -7.60
C GLY A 174 18.45 -0.07 -7.28
N LYS A 175 18.46 -0.47 -5.99
CA LYS A 175 18.69 -1.86 -5.58
C LYS A 175 17.38 -2.54 -5.30
N LEU A 176 17.11 -3.63 -5.99
CA LEU A 176 15.92 -4.47 -5.78
C LEU A 176 15.89 -4.97 -4.34
N ARG A 177 14.73 -4.83 -3.71
CA ARG A 177 14.43 -5.23 -2.35
C ARG A 177 13.29 -6.22 -2.28
N GLN A 178 12.18 -5.91 -2.93
CA GLN A 178 10.99 -6.76 -2.98
C GLN A 178 10.70 -7.09 -4.44
N ASP A 179 10.31 -8.34 -4.70
CA ASP A 179 9.96 -8.84 -6.04
C ASP A 179 8.97 -9.98 -5.89
N SER A 180 7.68 -9.74 -6.12
CA SER A 180 6.64 -10.75 -5.89
C SER A 180 5.41 -10.54 -6.77
N SER A 181 4.69 -11.63 -7.01
CA SER A 181 3.37 -11.60 -7.63
C SER A 181 2.29 -11.27 -6.61
N CYS A 182 1.28 -10.49 -7.01
CA CYS A 182 0.10 -10.26 -6.17
C CYS A 182 -0.76 -11.53 -5.99
N SER A 183 -0.54 -12.59 -6.79
CA SER A 183 -1.17 -13.89 -6.56
C SER A 183 -0.64 -14.63 -5.31
N ALA A 184 0.48 -14.18 -4.75
CA ALA A 184 1.09 -14.77 -3.55
C ALA A 184 0.48 -14.28 -2.22
N LEU A 185 -0.55 -13.44 -2.27
CA LEU A 185 -1.31 -13.02 -1.09
C LEU A 185 -1.90 -14.24 -0.36
N ILE A 186 -1.67 -14.34 0.96
CA ILE A 186 -2.29 -15.37 1.82
C ILE A 186 -3.81 -15.22 1.79
N PHE A 187 -4.29 -14.00 2.01
CA PHE A 187 -5.71 -13.63 1.89
C PHE A 187 -5.88 -12.76 0.64
N ASN A 188 -6.47 -13.31 -0.40
CA ASN A 188 -6.69 -12.61 -1.65
C ASN A 188 -7.74 -11.48 -1.51
N ILE A 189 -7.82 -10.59 -2.49
CA ILE A 189 -8.71 -9.43 -2.48
C ILE A 189 -10.17 -9.80 -2.15
N PRO A 190 -10.79 -10.84 -2.75
CA PRO A 190 -12.12 -11.26 -2.38
C PRO A 190 -12.28 -11.65 -0.91
N THR A 191 -11.30 -12.34 -0.34
CA THR A 191 -11.28 -12.70 1.09
C THR A 191 -11.24 -11.46 1.97
N LEU A 192 -10.36 -10.49 1.63
CA LEU A 192 -10.24 -9.23 2.39
C LEU A 192 -11.57 -8.44 2.38
N ILE A 193 -12.19 -8.30 1.22
CA ILE A 193 -13.47 -7.59 1.06
C ILE A 193 -14.57 -8.30 1.86
N GLU A 194 -14.69 -9.62 1.79
CA GLU A 194 -15.66 -10.39 2.56
C GLU A 194 -15.45 -10.22 4.05
N THR A 195 -14.21 -10.39 4.53
CA THR A 195 -13.87 -10.27 5.96
C THR A 195 -14.18 -8.87 6.50
N ILE A 196 -13.71 -7.82 5.83
CA ILE A 196 -13.93 -6.44 6.28
C ILE A 196 -15.42 -6.09 6.22
N SER A 197 -16.09 -6.45 5.13
CA SER A 197 -17.48 -6.07 4.93
C SER A 197 -18.48 -6.90 5.74
N ALA A 198 -18.08 -7.96 6.43
CA ALA A 198 -18.97 -8.79 7.23
C ALA A 198 -19.75 -7.97 8.26
N GLY A 199 -19.11 -6.98 8.89
CA GLY A 199 -19.72 -6.08 9.87
C GLY A 199 -19.59 -4.60 9.55
N ILE A 200 -18.67 -4.22 8.64
CA ILE A 200 -18.33 -2.83 8.31
C ILE A 200 -18.88 -2.51 6.92
N THR A 201 -19.66 -1.43 6.79
CA THR A 201 -20.08 -0.97 5.46
C THR A 201 -18.91 -0.35 4.74
N LEU A 202 -18.50 -0.94 3.60
CA LEU A 202 -17.57 -0.32 2.66
C LEU A 202 -18.28 0.75 1.85
N LEU A 203 -17.58 1.84 1.54
CA LEU A 203 -18.11 3.00 0.81
C LEU A 203 -17.23 3.29 -0.42
N PRO A 204 -17.79 3.90 -1.49
CA PRO A 204 -16.98 4.37 -2.60
C PRO A 204 -15.86 5.31 -2.12
N GLY A 205 -14.64 5.05 -2.61
CA GLY A 205 -13.43 5.76 -2.20
C GLY A 205 -12.72 5.18 -0.96
N ASP A 206 -13.26 4.14 -0.32
CA ASP A 206 -12.50 3.39 0.69
C ASP A 206 -11.28 2.73 0.03
N ILE A 207 -10.18 2.71 0.76
CA ILE A 207 -8.89 2.17 0.32
C ILE A 207 -8.54 0.97 1.19
N ILE A 208 -8.15 -0.13 0.56
CA ILE A 208 -7.59 -1.31 1.22
C ILE A 208 -6.20 -1.55 0.65
N VAL A 209 -5.14 -1.41 1.47
CA VAL A 209 -3.78 -1.82 1.09
C VAL A 209 -3.56 -3.27 1.54
N THR A 210 -3.06 -4.09 0.63
CA THR A 210 -3.26 -5.56 0.68
C THR A 210 -2.17 -6.33 1.42
N GLY A 211 -1.15 -5.65 1.91
CA GLY A 211 0.03 -6.28 2.51
C GLY A 211 1.23 -6.27 1.58
N THR A 212 2.40 -6.41 2.17
CA THR A 212 3.71 -6.33 1.50
C THR A 212 4.40 -7.70 1.43
N PRO A 213 5.17 -7.99 0.37
CA PRO A 213 6.02 -9.18 0.30
C PRO A 213 7.30 -9.03 1.14
N VAL A 214 8.07 -10.11 1.24
CA VAL A 214 9.40 -10.18 1.86
C VAL A 214 10.38 -9.18 1.23
N GLY A 215 11.40 -8.75 1.99
CA GLY A 215 12.47 -7.85 1.56
C GLY A 215 12.37 -6.45 2.12
N VAL A 216 11.56 -6.25 3.16
CA VAL A 216 11.49 -5.00 3.93
C VAL A 216 12.76 -4.78 4.75
N GLY A 217 13.01 -3.54 5.19
CA GLY A 217 14.26 -3.18 5.89
C GLY A 217 14.53 -3.96 7.17
N ILE A 218 13.48 -4.32 7.94
CA ILE A 218 13.63 -5.12 9.16
C ILE A 218 14.06 -6.57 8.91
N GLY A 219 13.87 -7.10 7.70
CA GLY A 219 14.26 -8.46 7.33
C GLY A 219 15.77 -8.65 7.13
N PHE A 220 16.56 -7.59 7.17
CA PHE A 220 18.02 -7.67 7.05
C PHE A 220 18.70 -7.78 8.42
N ASP A 221 19.86 -8.40 8.45
CA ASP A 221 20.73 -8.43 9.63
C ASP A 221 22.08 -7.77 9.30
N PRO A 222 22.40 -6.57 9.86
CA PRO A 222 21.51 -5.72 10.64
C PRO A 222 20.37 -5.10 9.80
N PRO A 223 19.26 -4.63 10.43
CA PRO A 223 18.16 -3.96 9.74
C PRO A 223 18.61 -2.78 8.86
N LYS A 224 17.97 -2.61 7.71
CA LYS A 224 18.30 -1.55 6.73
C LYS A 224 17.15 -0.56 6.64
N PHE A 225 17.04 0.31 7.63
CA PHE A 225 16.06 1.39 7.63
C PHE A 225 16.43 2.48 6.61
N LEU A 226 15.41 3.21 6.17
CA LEU A 226 15.56 4.35 5.28
C LEU A 226 16.22 5.51 6.01
N VAL A 227 17.11 6.18 5.30
CA VAL A 227 17.79 7.38 5.83
C VAL A 227 17.58 8.56 4.86
N LYS A 228 17.74 9.77 5.38
CA LYS A 228 17.65 10.98 4.55
C LYS A 228 18.52 10.88 3.30
N GLY A 229 17.89 11.15 2.16
CA GLY A 229 18.53 11.08 0.84
C GLY A 229 18.27 9.78 0.08
N ASP A 230 17.80 8.72 0.74
CA ASP A 230 17.37 7.51 0.04
C ASP A 230 16.21 7.79 -0.91
N VAL A 231 16.12 6.99 -1.97
CA VAL A 231 15.02 7.03 -2.92
C VAL A 231 14.36 5.65 -2.93
N VAL A 232 13.07 5.61 -2.63
CA VAL A 232 12.26 4.40 -2.66
C VAL A 232 11.37 4.44 -3.89
N LYS A 233 11.46 3.41 -4.72
CA LYS A 233 10.61 3.22 -5.89
C LYS A 233 9.80 1.95 -5.73
N VAL A 234 8.48 2.07 -5.77
CA VAL A 234 7.55 0.94 -5.81
C VAL A 234 6.89 0.90 -7.17
N THR A 235 6.93 -0.24 -7.82
CA THR A 235 6.34 -0.47 -9.14
C THR A 235 5.35 -1.62 -9.06
N ILE A 236 4.15 -1.45 -9.60
CA ILE A 236 3.20 -2.54 -9.85
C ILE A 236 2.77 -2.49 -11.31
N GLU A 237 3.13 -3.51 -12.07
CA GLU A 237 2.61 -3.65 -13.44
C GLU A 237 1.19 -4.25 -13.39
N PRO A 238 0.22 -3.67 -14.14
CA PRO A 238 0.33 -2.60 -15.16
C PRO A 238 0.05 -1.18 -14.64
N ILE A 239 0.00 -0.92 -13.31
CA ILE A 239 -0.43 0.37 -12.74
C ILE A 239 0.62 1.47 -12.95
N GLY A 240 1.89 1.15 -12.68
CA GLY A 240 3.00 2.08 -12.77
C GLY A 240 3.77 2.23 -11.47
N SER A 241 4.64 3.25 -11.42
CA SER A 241 5.59 3.44 -10.32
C SER A 241 5.31 4.72 -9.54
N ILE A 242 5.54 4.63 -8.23
CA ILE A 242 5.74 5.78 -7.35
C ILE A 242 7.21 5.84 -6.94
N GLU A 243 7.77 7.04 -6.79
CA GLU A 243 9.18 7.22 -6.44
C GLU A 243 9.31 8.38 -5.46
N ASN A 244 9.71 8.07 -4.24
CA ASN A 244 9.68 8.99 -3.12
C ASN A 244 11.07 9.13 -2.51
N LYS A 245 11.55 10.38 -2.42
CA LYS A 245 12.80 10.70 -1.73
C LYS A 245 12.56 10.83 -0.23
N VAL A 246 13.46 10.29 0.56
CA VAL A 246 13.44 10.39 2.04
C VAL A 246 14.08 11.70 2.50
N GLU A 247 13.39 12.47 3.35
CA GLU A 247 13.84 13.76 3.95
C GLU A 247 14.06 13.67 5.45
#